data_3228d3c48156446fc7ec24e53014c047
#
_entry.id   3228d3c48156446fc7ec24e53014c047
#
_cell.length_a   1.000
_cell.length_b   1.000
_cell.length_c   1.000
_cell.angle_alpha   90.00
_cell.angle_beta   90.00
_cell.angle_gamma   90.00
#
_symmetry.space_group_name_H-M   'P 1'
#
loop_
_entity.id
_entity.type
_entity.pdbx_description
1 polymer ?
#
loop_
_entity_poly.entity_id
_entity_poly.type
_entity_poly.pdbx_seq_one_letter_code
_entity_poly.pdbx_strand_id
1 'polypeptide(L)'
;MTRVRVFETLELLRARYTRQRFAPHAHDEYVFGVVENGAARTTFRGAEDIHAVGAVITFAPGEVHTGAPATDEGWSYRTFYPGESLVRFIAREATGRDFSPTFDSSFVGDVALSERLRATHMILESSADGLQKECALLEALGELIIRCASKPERSAPLSPPRSTAALRRVRDLLEAEYARTVTISELAREAGLSTFHLIRVFRASFGLPPYKYLEQVRIQQARRLIRHGFPLTHVVHATGFSDQSHLTRYFKRIVGVTPGTYARAGCDLRVA
;
A
#
# COMPACT_ATOMS: atom_id res chain seq x y z
N MET A 1 11.65 -13.51 -2.16
CA MET A 1 10.40 -12.75 -2.18
C MET A 1 9.41 -13.58 -2.99
N THR A 2 8.30 -13.97 -2.40
CA THR A 2 7.22 -14.70 -3.08
C THR A 2 5.97 -13.84 -2.99
N ARG A 3 5.26 -13.66 -4.09
CA ARG A 3 4.03 -12.89 -4.18
C ARG A 3 2.96 -13.77 -4.84
N VAL A 4 1.78 -13.91 -4.23
CA VAL A 4 0.70 -14.80 -4.69
C VAL A 4 -0.61 -14.02 -4.68
N ARG A 5 -1.39 -14.12 -5.75
CA ARG A 5 -2.76 -13.60 -5.81
C ARG A 5 -3.71 -14.74 -5.48
N VAL A 6 -4.55 -14.57 -4.46
CA VAL A 6 -5.44 -15.63 -3.96
C VAL A 6 -6.90 -15.38 -4.33
N PHE A 7 -7.31 -14.11 -4.31
CA PHE A 7 -8.61 -13.63 -4.77
C PHE A 7 -8.39 -12.45 -5.73
N GLU A 8 -9.40 -12.08 -6.51
CA GLU A 8 -9.25 -10.96 -7.47
C GLU A 8 -8.68 -9.68 -6.86
N THR A 9 -9.00 -9.42 -5.59
CA THR A 9 -8.66 -8.19 -4.86
C THR A 9 -7.69 -8.42 -3.70
N LEU A 10 -7.06 -9.59 -3.60
CA LEU A 10 -6.09 -9.90 -2.55
C LEU A 10 -4.76 -10.36 -3.13
N GLU A 11 -3.71 -9.68 -2.78
CA GLU A 11 -2.34 -10.06 -3.07
C GLU A 11 -1.60 -10.40 -1.77
N LEU A 12 -0.78 -11.47 -1.80
CA LEU A 12 0.07 -11.89 -0.70
C LEU A 12 1.53 -11.65 -1.02
N LEU A 13 2.29 -11.20 -0.03
CA LEU A 13 3.73 -11.03 -0.14
C LEU A 13 4.43 -11.72 1.02
N ARG A 14 5.45 -12.54 0.71
CA ARG A 14 6.46 -12.98 1.66
C ARG A 14 7.81 -12.46 1.21
N ALA A 15 8.50 -11.73 2.08
CA ALA A 15 9.78 -11.14 1.75
C ALA A 15 10.77 -11.19 2.91
N ARG A 16 12.07 -11.17 2.55
CA ARG A 16 13.18 -10.98 3.48
C ARG A 16 14.14 -9.94 2.89
N TYR A 17 14.49 -8.96 3.69
CA TYR A 17 15.41 -7.90 3.32
C TYR A 17 16.46 -7.68 4.41
N THR A 18 17.73 -7.57 4.00
CA THR A 18 18.84 -7.28 4.93
C THR A 18 19.27 -5.82 4.86
N ARG A 19 19.23 -5.20 3.68
CA ARG A 19 19.72 -3.82 3.45
C ARG A 19 18.71 -2.92 2.74
N GLN A 20 17.62 -3.48 2.23
CA GLN A 20 16.63 -2.71 1.47
C GLN A 20 15.94 -1.69 2.37
N ARG A 21 15.94 -0.44 1.94
CA ARG A 21 15.18 0.66 2.54
C ARG A 21 14.13 1.13 1.55
N PHE A 22 12.90 1.19 1.97
CA PHE A 22 11.80 1.72 1.18
C PHE A 22 11.66 3.21 1.48
N ALA A 23 11.80 4.05 0.44
CA ALA A 23 11.50 5.47 0.54
C ALA A 23 10.01 5.68 0.91
N PRO A 24 9.62 6.86 1.40
CA PRO A 24 8.22 7.17 1.66
C PRO A 24 7.35 6.82 0.46
N HIS A 25 6.35 5.97 0.67
CA HIS A 25 5.41 5.45 -0.34
C HIS A 25 4.06 5.13 0.29
N ALA A 26 3.05 4.96 -0.53
CA ALA A 26 1.71 4.52 -0.15
C ALA A 26 1.24 3.39 -1.06
N HIS A 27 0.20 2.69 -0.65
CA HIS A 27 -0.47 1.64 -1.42
C HIS A 27 -1.93 2.05 -1.70
N ASP A 28 -2.51 1.54 -2.79
CA ASP A 28 -3.95 1.67 -3.07
C ASP A 28 -4.76 0.64 -2.27
N GLU A 29 -4.09 -0.43 -1.85
CA GLU A 29 -4.63 -1.50 -1.04
C GLU A 29 -4.35 -1.24 0.45
N TYR A 30 -5.11 -1.89 1.32
CA TYR A 30 -4.70 -2.03 2.72
C TYR A 30 -3.42 -2.83 2.84
N VAL A 31 -2.66 -2.60 3.88
CA VAL A 31 -1.45 -3.36 4.21
C VAL A 31 -1.63 -3.97 5.59
N PHE A 32 -1.73 -5.29 5.66
CA PHE A 32 -1.73 -6.04 6.93
C PHE A 32 -0.55 -6.98 6.95
N GLY A 33 0.45 -6.67 7.77
CA GLY A 33 1.72 -7.38 7.80
C GLY A 33 2.01 -8.00 9.15
N VAL A 34 2.79 -9.09 9.14
CA VAL A 34 3.36 -9.69 10.36
C VAL A 34 4.86 -9.85 10.19
N VAL A 35 5.63 -9.47 11.21
CA VAL A 35 7.09 -9.64 11.22
C VAL A 35 7.41 -11.07 11.66
N GLU A 36 8.10 -11.83 10.80
CA GLU A 36 8.48 -13.23 11.09
C GLU A 36 9.87 -13.35 11.74
N ASN A 37 10.83 -12.53 11.31
CA ASN A 37 12.19 -12.52 11.88
C ASN A 37 12.77 -11.11 11.82
N GLY A 38 13.69 -10.83 12.76
CA GLY A 38 14.35 -9.55 12.86
C GLY A 38 13.41 -8.45 13.32
N ALA A 39 13.69 -7.22 12.89
CA ALA A 39 12.86 -6.07 13.20
C ALA A 39 12.80 -5.10 12.01
N ALA A 40 11.64 -4.51 11.81
CA ALA A 40 11.39 -3.46 10.84
C ALA A 40 11.35 -2.09 11.52
N ARG A 41 11.90 -1.08 10.87
CA ARG A 41 11.77 0.32 11.23
C ARG A 41 10.84 0.99 10.23
N THR A 42 9.78 1.62 10.70
CA THR A 42 8.85 2.37 9.85
C THR A 42 8.72 3.79 10.34
N THR A 43 8.51 4.73 9.43
CA THR A 43 8.05 6.09 9.75
C THR A 43 6.63 6.22 9.24
N PHE A 44 5.71 6.59 10.11
CA PHE A 44 4.30 6.75 9.82
C PHE A 44 3.77 7.99 10.53
N ARG A 45 3.07 8.88 9.81
CA ARG A 45 2.52 10.15 10.34
C ARG A 45 3.55 11.01 11.11
N GLY A 46 4.84 10.89 10.76
CA GLY A 46 5.94 11.63 11.40
C GLY A 46 6.55 10.96 12.62
N ALA A 47 5.97 9.88 13.13
CA ALA A 47 6.56 9.03 14.17
C ALA A 47 7.40 7.91 13.56
N GLU A 48 8.48 7.53 14.24
CA GLU A 48 9.31 6.38 13.89
C GLU A 48 9.07 5.27 14.90
N ASP A 49 8.72 4.08 14.41
CA ASP A 49 8.45 2.88 15.22
C ASP A 49 9.35 1.73 14.80
N ILE A 50 9.69 0.85 15.77
CA ILE A 50 10.39 -0.40 15.53
C ILE A 50 9.45 -1.56 15.83
N HIS A 51 9.21 -2.40 14.82
CA HIS A 51 8.33 -3.54 14.89
C HIS A 51 9.15 -4.82 14.94
N ALA A 52 9.18 -5.47 16.09
CA ALA A 52 9.82 -6.76 16.29
C ALA A 52 8.92 -7.93 15.85
N VAL A 53 9.44 -9.14 15.94
CA VAL A 53 8.69 -10.38 15.70
C VAL A 53 7.42 -10.40 16.55
N GLY A 54 6.30 -10.77 15.93
CA GLY A 54 4.98 -10.78 16.56
C GLY A 54 4.22 -9.46 16.45
N ALA A 55 4.82 -8.40 15.89
CA ALA A 55 4.10 -7.18 15.58
C ALA A 55 3.19 -7.38 14.35
N VAL A 56 1.97 -6.87 14.45
CA VAL A 56 1.03 -6.74 13.32
C VAL A 56 1.11 -5.31 12.79
N ILE A 57 1.43 -5.15 11.53
CA ILE A 57 1.56 -3.88 10.82
C ILE A 57 0.24 -3.58 10.10
N THR A 58 -0.25 -2.34 10.21
CA THR A 58 -1.52 -1.92 9.61
C THR A 58 -1.38 -0.56 8.92
N PHE A 59 -1.73 -0.49 7.64
CA PHE A 59 -1.89 0.77 6.91
C PHE A 59 -3.17 0.74 6.09
N ALA A 60 -3.91 1.85 6.11
CA ALA A 60 -5.04 2.06 5.22
C ALA A 60 -4.56 2.58 3.83
N PRO A 61 -5.40 2.50 2.79
CA PRO A 61 -5.08 3.02 1.47
C PRO A 61 -4.64 4.49 1.51
N GLY A 62 -3.58 4.81 0.79
CA GLY A 62 -3.04 6.16 0.70
C GLY A 62 -2.18 6.62 1.88
N GLU A 63 -2.03 5.82 2.93
CA GLU A 63 -1.18 6.17 4.08
C GLU A 63 0.30 6.02 3.74
N VAL A 64 1.00 7.16 3.79
CA VAL A 64 2.43 7.23 3.47
C VAL A 64 3.26 6.69 4.64
N HIS A 65 4.11 5.73 4.33
CA HIS A 65 5.02 5.12 5.29
C HIS A 65 6.37 4.76 4.65
N THR A 66 7.36 4.47 5.51
CA THR A 66 8.66 3.94 5.10
C THR A 66 8.81 2.50 5.59
N GLY A 67 9.86 1.82 5.15
CA GLY A 67 10.24 0.51 5.68
C GLY A 67 11.75 0.30 5.56
N ALA A 68 12.38 -0.11 6.64
CA ALA A 68 13.81 -0.40 6.66
C ALA A 68 14.12 -1.51 7.67
N PRO A 69 15.24 -2.25 7.53
CA PRO A 69 15.71 -3.10 8.61
C PRO A 69 16.09 -2.24 9.82
N ALA A 70 15.69 -2.70 11.02
CA ALA A 70 16.09 -2.05 12.27
C ALA A 70 17.39 -2.66 12.84
N THR A 71 17.81 -3.85 12.35
CA THR A 71 19.02 -4.56 12.73
C THR A 71 19.82 -4.97 11.51
N ASP A 72 21.11 -5.28 11.68
CA ASP A 72 22.00 -5.73 10.59
C ASP A 72 21.60 -7.10 10.03
N GLU A 73 20.91 -7.92 10.80
CA GLU A 73 20.37 -9.21 10.36
C GLU A 73 19.21 -9.05 9.37
N GLY A 74 18.66 -7.85 9.28
CA GLY A 74 17.52 -7.54 8.45
C GLY A 74 16.19 -7.94 9.08
N TRP A 75 15.18 -8.14 8.22
CA TRP A 75 13.84 -8.53 8.63
C TRP A 75 13.16 -9.39 7.57
N SER A 76 12.25 -10.24 8.01
CA SER A 76 11.35 -10.97 7.13
C SER A 76 9.91 -10.80 7.60
N TYR A 77 8.99 -10.77 6.63
CA TYR A 77 7.60 -10.52 6.91
C TYR A 77 6.68 -11.18 5.89
N ARG A 78 5.42 -11.35 6.31
CA ARG A 78 4.29 -11.71 5.45
C ARG A 78 3.31 -10.56 5.43
N THR A 79 2.75 -10.27 4.28
CA THR A 79 1.82 -9.16 4.11
C THR A 79 0.65 -9.56 3.22
N PHE A 80 -0.53 -9.14 3.62
CA PHE A 80 -1.76 -9.13 2.83
C PHE A 80 -1.93 -7.73 2.25
N TYR A 81 -2.30 -7.66 0.98
CA TYR A 81 -2.70 -6.44 0.29
C TYR A 81 -4.14 -6.61 -0.20
N PRO A 82 -5.15 -6.56 0.68
CA PRO A 82 -6.54 -6.61 0.27
C PRO A 82 -7.01 -5.27 -0.30
N GLY A 83 -7.77 -5.32 -1.37
CA GLY A 83 -8.46 -4.14 -1.90
C GLY A 83 -9.54 -3.63 -0.96
N GLU A 84 -9.89 -2.34 -1.09
CA GLU A 84 -10.86 -1.67 -0.21
C GLU A 84 -12.22 -2.39 -0.17
N SER A 85 -12.73 -2.85 -1.32
CA SER A 85 -14.01 -3.56 -1.41
C SER A 85 -14.04 -4.83 -0.55
N LEU A 86 -12.94 -5.60 -0.53
CA LEU A 86 -12.82 -6.80 0.29
C LEU A 86 -12.78 -6.45 1.79
N VAL A 87 -12.02 -5.43 2.16
CA VAL A 87 -11.91 -5.01 3.57
C VAL A 87 -13.24 -4.47 4.09
N ARG A 88 -13.97 -3.65 3.30
CA ARG A 88 -15.31 -3.19 3.65
C ARG A 88 -16.30 -4.35 3.79
N PHE A 89 -16.26 -5.32 2.88
CA PHE A 89 -17.08 -6.53 2.99
C PHE A 89 -16.79 -7.26 4.31
N ILE A 90 -15.51 -7.51 4.63
CA ILE A 90 -15.12 -8.17 5.89
C ILE A 90 -15.54 -7.35 7.12
N ALA A 91 -15.36 -6.02 7.08
CA ALA A 91 -15.80 -5.14 8.16
C ALA A 91 -17.30 -5.24 8.42
N ARG A 92 -18.09 -5.24 7.36
CA ARG A 92 -19.56 -5.40 7.46
C ARG A 92 -19.95 -6.77 8.03
N GLU A 93 -19.35 -7.85 7.54
CA GLU A 93 -19.63 -9.19 8.03
C GLU A 93 -19.23 -9.35 9.52
N ALA A 94 -18.10 -8.79 9.91
CA ALA A 94 -17.55 -8.92 11.27
C ALA A 94 -18.24 -7.99 12.29
N THR A 95 -18.72 -6.82 11.87
CA THR A 95 -19.22 -5.77 12.80
C THR A 95 -20.69 -5.41 12.59
N GLY A 96 -21.31 -5.86 11.51
CA GLY A 96 -22.65 -5.45 11.09
C GLY A 96 -22.73 -4.01 10.55
N ARG A 97 -21.59 -3.34 10.32
CA ARG A 97 -21.51 -1.93 9.89
C ARG A 97 -20.70 -1.80 8.61
N ASP A 98 -21.17 -1.00 7.66
CA ASP A 98 -20.44 -0.71 6.41
C ASP A 98 -19.58 0.54 6.59
N PHE A 99 -18.26 0.35 6.61
CA PHE A 99 -17.28 1.42 6.73
C PHE A 99 -15.92 0.97 6.18
N SER A 100 -15.07 1.93 5.81
CA SER A 100 -13.66 1.68 5.47
C SER A 100 -12.81 1.80 6.75
N PRO A 101 -12.26 0.71 7.28
CA PRO A 101 -11.46 0.73 8.51
C PRO A 101 -10.25 1.66 8.41
N THR A 102 -9.99 2.41 9.48
CA THR A 102 -8.76 3.18 9.69
C THR A 102 -8.06 2.68 10.95
N PHE A 103 -6.77 2.99 11.09
CA PHE A 103 -5.96 2.53 12.21
C PHE A 103 -5.21 3.71 12.83
N ASP A 104 -5.25 3.83 14.16
CA ASP A 104 -4.61 4.94 14.87
C ASP A 104 -3.09 4.77 14.95
N SER A 105 -2.62 3.52 14.91
CA SER A 105 -1.21 3.15 14.94
C SER A 105 -0.83 2.33 13.70
N SER A 106 0.42 2.47 13.28
CA SER A 106 1.03 1.64 12.23
C SER A 106 1.25 0.17 12.65
N PHE A 107 1.09 -0.15 13.94
CA PHE A 107 1.27 -1.49 14.44
C PHE A 107 0.42 -1.79 15.68
N VAL A 108 0.24 -3.09 15.91
CA VAL A 108 -0.40 -3.63 17.11
C VAL A 108 0.48 -4.74 17.67
N GLY A 109 0.84 -4.64 18.95
CA GLY A 109 1.59 -5.64 19.68
C GLY A 109 0.68 -6.76 20.20
N ASP A 110 0.24 -7.65 19.32
CA ASP A 110 -0.66 -8.75 19.64
C ASP A 110 -0.15 -10.06 19.04
N VAL A 111 0.51 -10.86 19.87
CA VAL A 111 1.15 -12.11 19.45
C VAL A 111 0.11 -13.12 18.92
N ALA A 112 -1.05 -13.24 19.57
CA ALA A 112 -2.07 -14.19 19.14
C ALA A 112 -2.66 -13.82 17.78
N LEU A 113 -2.93 -12.53 17.55
CA LEU A 113 -3.38 -12.02 16.25
C LEU A 113 -2.30 -12.18 15.18
N SER A 114 -1.03 -11.91 15.52
CA SER A 114 0.11 -12.09 14.62
C SER A 114 0.25 -13.56 14.18
N GLU A 115 0.18 -14.52 15.11
CA GLU A 115 0.23 -15.95 14.80
C GLU A 115 -0.94 -16.40 13.94
N ARG A 116 -2.16 -15.91 14.21
CA ARG A 116 -3.35 -16.20 13.39
C ARG A 116 -3.18 -15.66 11.96
N LEU A 117 -2.75 -14.42 11.79
CA LEU A 117 -2.49 -13.85 10.47
C LEU A 117 -1.39 -14.61 9.73
N ARG A 118 -0.31 -14.99 10.42
CA ARG A 118 0.75 -15.81 9.84
C ARG A 118 0.22 -17.17 9.35
N ALA A 119 -0.55 -17.87 10.19
CA ALA A 119 -1.16 -19.16 9.83
C ALA A 119 -2.12 -19.02 8.64
N THR A 120 -2.95 -17.98 8.65
CA THR A 120 -3.86 -17.68 7.54
C THR A 120 -3.11 -17.44 6.23
N HIS A 121 -2.03 -16.64 6.26
CA HIS A 121 -1.21 -16.40 5.09
C HIS A 121 -0.65 -17.71 4.51
N MET A 122 -0.20 -18.63 5.35
CA MET A 122 0.31 -19.94 4.94
C MET A 122 -0.81 -20.82 4.34
N ILE A 123 -2.02 -20.80 4.90
CA ILE A 123 -3.20 -21.50 4.35
C ILE A 123 -3.52 -20.95 2.96
N LEU A 124 -3.52 -19.64 2.79
CA LEU A 124 -3.81 -19.00 1.52
C LEU A 124 -2.77 -19.33 0.43
N GLU A 125 -1.50 -19.52 0.81
CA GLU A 125 -0.43 -19.92 -0.13
C GLU A 125 -0.52 -21.40 -0.53
N SER A 126 -0.88 -22.29 0.40
CA SER A 126 -0.65 -23.74 0.24
C SER A 126 -1.91 -24.58 0.10
N SER A 127 -3.06 -24.17 0.66
CA SER A 127 -4.28 -24.98 0.59
C SER A 127 -4.89 -24.97 -0.81
N ALA A 128 -5.35 -26.15 -1.26
CA ALA A 128 -6.18 -26.29 -2.45
C ALA A 128 -7.68 -26.06 -2.16
N ASP A 129 -8.08 -26.06 -0.88
CA ASP A 129 -9.48 -25.90 -0.47
C ASP A 129 -9.88 -24.41 -0.42
N GLY A 130 -10.75 -24.00 -1.35
CA GLY A 130 -11.27 -22.64 -1.44
C GLY A 130 -12.03 -22.21 -0.20
N LEU A 131 -12.89 -23.10 0.35
CA LEU A 131 -13.68 -22.81 1.54
C LEU A 131 -12.78 -22.59 2.77
N GLN A 132 -11.73 -23.40 2.92
CA GLN A 132 -10.75 -23.21 4.00
C GLN A 132 -10.07 -21.85 3.89
N LYS A 133 -9.67 -21.45 2.67
CA LYS A 133 -9.04 -20.13 2.42
C LYS A 133 -9.97 -18.99 2.79
N GLU A 134 -11.24 -19.05 2.34
CA GLU A 134 -12.22 -18.01 2.61
C GLU A 134 -12.51 -17.89 4.11
N CYS A 135 -12.76 -18.99 4.80
CA CYS A 135 -13.00 -18.99 6.24
C CYS A 135 -11.81 -18.41 7.01
N ALA A 136 -10.60 -18.90 6.73
CA ALA A 136 -9.39 -18.43 7.40
C ALA A 136 -9.17 -16.91 7.20
N LEU A 137 -9.39 -16.42 5.97
CA LEU A 137 -9.26 -15.00 5.65
C LEU A 137 -10.29 -14.14 6.40
N LEU A 138 -11.57 -14.53 6.33
CA LEU A 138 -12.65 -13.79 6.98
C LEU A 138 -12.46 -13.74 8.50
N GLU A 139 -12.09 -14.85 9.13
CA GLU A 139 -11.83 -14.92 10.56
C GLU A 139 -10.66 -14.03 10.97
N ALA A 140 -9.51 -14.15 10.29
CA ALA A 140 -8.30 -13.43 10.69
C ALA A 140 -8.39 -11.93 10.45
N LEU A 141 -8.86 -11.50 9.27
CA LEU A 141 -9.02 -10.07 8.97
C LEU A 141 -10.23 -9.48 9.71
N GLY A 142 -11.29 -10.25 9.93
CA GLY A 142 -12.41 -9.83 10.77
C GLY A 142 -11.99 -9.56 12.21
N GLU A 143 -11.19 -10.45 12.80
CA GLU A 143 -10.63 -10.25 14.15
C GLU A 143 -9.70 -9.03 14.19
N LEU A 144 -8.82 -8.86 13.20
CA LEU A 144 -7.95 -7.68 13.09
C LEU A 144 -8.80 -6.38 13.07
N ILE A 145 -9.84 -6.33 12.27
CA ILE A 145 -10.72 -5.16 12.18
C ILE A 145 -11.45 -4.89 13.50
N ILE A 146 -12.03 -5.93 14.12
CA ILE A 146 -12.74 -5.78 15.40
C ILE A 146 -11.83 -5.24 16.50
N ARG A 147 -10.58 -5.72 16.55
CA ARG A 147 -9.64 -5.41 17.65
C ARG A 147 -8.85 -4.13 17.42
N CYS A 148 -8.52 -3.81 16.17
CA CYS A 148 -7.50 -2.80 15.85
C CYS A 148 -8.04 -1.60 15.07
N ALA A 149 -9.18 -1.71 14.38
CA ALA A 149 -9.72 -0.58 13.66
C ALA A 149 -10.21 0.51 14.62
N SER A 150 -9.88 1.74 14.29
CA SER A 150 -10.42 2.92 14.96
C SER A 150 -11.93 2.90 14.81
N LYS A 151 -12.64 3.04 15.93
CA LYS A 151 -14.11 3.15 15.89
C LYS A 151 -14.44 4.41 15.10
N PRO A 152 -15.30 4.33 14.07
CA PRO A 152 -15.73 5.52 13.39
C PRO A 152 -16.46 6.39 14.44
N GLU A 153 -15.77 7.40 14.94
CA GLU A 153 -16.42 8.45 15.71
C GLU A 153 -17.52 9.04 14.84
N ARG A 154 -18.62 9.45 15.46
CA ARG A 154 -19.61 10.33 14.85
C ARG A 154 -18.93 11.70 14.65
N SER A 155 -17.98 11.77 13.77
CA SER A 155 -17.42 13.02 13.32
C SER A 155 -18.50 13.70 12.50
N ALA A 156 -19.08 14.75 13.07
CA ALA A 156 -19.79 15.74 12.26
C ALA A 156 -18.84 16.12 11.11
N PRO A 157 -19.35 16.26 9.88
CA PRO A 157 -18.51 16.66 8.77
C PRO A 157 -17.94 18.04 9.09
N LEU A 158 -16.69 18.09 9.53
CA LEU A 158 -15.92 19.33 9.53
C LEU A 158 -15.88 19.73 8.05
N SER A 159 -16.53 20.83 7.73
CA SER A 159 -16.42 21.42 6.38
C SER A 159 -14.93 21.57 6.10
N PRO A 160 -14.39 20.89 5.10
CA PRO A 160 -12.96 20.94 4.86
C PRO A 160 -12.59 22.39 4.56
N PRO A 161 -11.47 22.91 5.10
CA PRO A 161 -10.99 24.22 4.75
C PRO A 161 -10.95 24.35 3.22
N ARG A 162 -11.22 25.53 2.66
CA ARG A 162 -11.23 25.80 1.20
C ARG A 162 -9.98 25.25 0.48
N SER A 163 -8.85 25.18 1.18
CA SER A 163 -7.61 24.56 0.71
C SER A 163 -7.75 23.07 0.41
N THR A 164 -8.55 22.32 1.19
CA THR A 164 -8.68 20.86 1.03
C THR A 164 -9.38 20.48 -0.28
N ALA A 165 -10.41 21.21 -0.70
CA ALA A 165 -11.09 20.96 -1.99
C ALA A 165 -10.16 21.28 -3.18
N ALA A 166 -9.39 22.36 -3.12
CA ALA A 166 -8.41 22.71 -4.13
C ALA A 166 -7.28 21.65 -4.23
N LEU A 167 -6.78 21.18 -3.09
CA LEU A 167 -5.77 20.14 -3.06
C LEU A 167 -6.29 18.77 -3.56
N ARG A 168 -7.56 18.46 -3.31
CA ARG A 168 -8.20 17.27 -3.90
C ARG A 168 -8.25 17.36 -5.42
N ARG A 169 -8.64 18.50 -6.00
CA ARG A 169 -8.62 18.69 -7.47
C ARG A 169 -7.22 18.48 -8.04
N VAL A 170 -6.18 19.01 -7.38
CA VAL A 170 -4.79 18.78 -7.78
C VAL A 170 -4.44 17.29 -7.75
N ARG A 171 -4.83 16.59 -6.69
CA ARG A 171 -4.65 15.14 -6.59
C ARG A 171 -5.37 14.40 -7.72
N ASP A 172 -6.65 14.71 -7.92
CA ASP A 172 -7.49 14.08 -8.93
C ASP A 172 -6.94 14.34 -10.35
N LEU A 173 -6.36 15.53 -10.60
CA LEU A 173 -5.65 15.85 -11.84
C LEU A 173 -4.40 14.96 -12.01
N LEU A 174 -3.59 14.80 -10.97
CA LEU A 174 -2.41 13.92 -10.99
C LEU A 174 -2.78 12.46 -11.24
N GLU A 175 -3.91 12.01 -10.69
CA GLU A 175 -4.42 10.65 -10.87
C GLU A 175 -5.05 10.43 -12.26
N ALA A 176 -5.72 11.43 -12.82
CA ALA A 176 -6.32 11.35 -14.16
C ALA A 176 -5.27 11.48 -15.28
N GLU A 177 -4.29 12.37 -15.10
CA GLU A 177 -3.37 12.80 -16.14
C GLU A 177 -1.93 12.27 -15.92
N TYR A 178 -1.79 11.16 -15.17
CA TYR A 178 -0.47 10.65 -14.73
C TYR A 178 0.49 10.35 -15.87
N ALA A 179 -0.01 9.98 -17.06
CA ALA A 179 0.83 9.60 -18.20
C ALA A 179 1.50 10.79 -18.90
N ARG A 180 0.94 11.99 -18.78
CA ARG A 180 1.49 13.19 -19.40
C ARG A 180 2.46 13.94 -18.51
N THR A 181 3.19 14.87 -19.10
CA THR A 181 4.00 15.85 -18.36
C THR A 181 3.08 16.88 -17.70
N VAL A 182 3.13 16.96 -16.37
CA VAL A 182 2.41 17.95 -15.56
C VAL A 182 3.43 18.88 -14.91
N THR A 183 3.18 20.20 -14.97
CA THR A 183 4.06 21.19 -14.36
C THR A 183 3.56 21.68 -13.01
N ILE A 184 4.47 22.11 -12.13
CA ILE A 184 4.09 22.65 -10.83
C ILE A 184 3.26 23.95 -10.96
N SER A 185 3.53 24.72 -12.00
CA SER A 185 2.79 25.95 -12.30
C SER A 185 1.34 25.66 -12.70
N GLU A 186 1.11 24.58 -13.45
CA GLU A 186 -0.23 24.10 -13.79
C GLU A 186 -1.00 23.67 -12.54
N LEU A 187 -0.38 22.86 -11.69
CA LEU A 187 -0.98 22.40 -10.43
C LEU A 187 -1.27 23.57 -9.47
N ALA A 188 -0.36 24.54 -9.41
CA ALA A 188 -0.54 25.73 -8.57
C ALA A 188 -1.72 26.60 -9.04
N ARG A 189 -1.88 26.75 -10.36
CA ARG A 189 -3.01 27.45 -10.97
C ARG A 189 -4.33 26.73 -10.67
N GLU A 190 -4.37 25.40 -10.79
CA GLU A 190 -5.55 24.60 -10.45
C GLU A 190 -5.97 24.75 -8.97
N ALA A 191 -4.99 24.86 -8.08
CA ALA A 191 -5.25 25.08 -6.65
C ALA A 191 -5.55 26.54 -6.29
N GLY A 192 -5.28 27.51 -7.18
CA GLY A 192 -5.31 28.94 -6.86
C GLY A 192 -4.25 29.34 -5.82
N LEU A 193 -3.07 28.70 -5.86
CA LEU A 193 -1.96 28.87 -4.92
C LEU A 193 -0.67 29.25 -5.65
N SER A 194 0.29 29.83 -4.93
CA SER A 194 1.66 29.90 -5.44
C SER A 194 2.29 28.50 -5.45
N THR A 195 3.26 28.29 -6.33
CA THR A 195 3.97 27.00 -6.48
C THR A 195 4.58 26.53 -5.16
N PHE A 196 5.20 27.44 -4.42
CA PHE A 196 5.84 27.17 -3.14
C PHE A 196 4.81 26.78 -2.05
N HIS A 197 3.70 27.51 -2.01
CA HIS A 197 2.61 27.23 -1.08
C HIS A 197 1.97 25.88 -1.40
N LEU A 198 1.70 25.59 -2.69
CA LEU A 198 1.16 24.30 -3.10
C LEU A 198 2.03 23.14 -2.63
N ILE A 199 3.33 23.16 -2.90
CA ILE A 199 4.24 22.07 -2.51
C ILE A 199 4.13 21.80 -1.00
N ARG A 200 4.16 22.84 -0.18
CA ARG A 200 4.12 22.74 1.27
C ARG A 200 2.79 22.16 1.77
N VAL A 201 1.67 22.71 1.33
CA VAL A 201 0.35 22.29 1.82
C VAL A 201 -0.07 20.93 1.25
N PHE A 202 0.32 20.62 0.01
CA PHE A 202 0.09 19.32 -0.59
C PHE A 202 0.83 18.22 0.19
N ARG A 203 2.12 18.45 0.51
CA ARG A 203 2.91 17.55 1.34
C ARG A 203 2.30 17.37 2.74
N ALA A 204 1.82 18.44 3.36
CA ALA A 204 1.17 18.37 4.67
C ALA A 204 -0.14 17.57 4.64
N SER A 205 -0.89 17.64 3.52
CA SER A 205 -2.19 16.97 3.38
C SER A 205 -2.10 15.52 2.92
N PHE A 206 -1.12 15.18 2.04
CA PHE A 206 -1.01 13.87 1.42
C PHE A 206 0.31 13.13 1.76
N GLY A 207 1.12 13.67 2.66
CA GLY A 207 2.39 13.07 3.11
C GLY A 207 3.54 13.18 2.11
N LEU A 208 3.28 13.49 0.83
CA LEU A 208 4.26 13.58 -0.25
C LEU A 208 4.11 14.90 -1.03
N PRO A 209 5.21 15.48 -1.53
CA PRO A 209 5.11 16.59 -2.48
C PRO A 209 4.51 16.11 -3.82
N PRO A 210 3.91 17.01 -4.65
CA PRO A 210 3.18 16.63 -5.87
C PRO A 210 3.95 15.70 -6.82
N TYR A 211 5.24 15.96 -7.05
CA TYR A 211 6.04 15.15 -7.96
C TYR A 211 6.26 13.71 -7.43
N LYS A 212 6.41 13.54 -6.10
CA LYS A 212 6.53 12.23 -5.48
C LYS A 212 5.20 11.47 -5.50
N TYR A 213 4.11 12.19 -5.32
CA TYR A 213 2.77 11.63 -5.45
C TYR A 213 2.54 11.09 -6.88
N LEU A 214 2.88 11.88 -7.91
CA LEU A 214 2.79 11.45 -9.30
C LEU A 214 3.66 10.21 -9.60
N GLU A 215 4.89 10.14 -9.05
CA GLU A 215 5.74 8.94 -9.16
C GLU A 215 5.03 7.70 -8.58
N GLN A 216 4.35 7.84 -7.43
CA GLN A 216 3.58 6.76 -6.82
C GLN A 216 2.45 6.29 -7.74
N VAL A 217 1.63 7.22 -8.24
CA VAL A 217 0.52 6.92 -9.16
C VAL A 217 1.04 6.17 -10.40
N ARG A 218 2.12 6.66 -11.02
CA ARG A 218 2.74 6.01 -12.19
C ARG A 218 3.20 4.59 -11.89
N ILE A 219 3.84 4.36 -10.74
CA ILE A 219 4.28 3.01 -10.34
C ILE A 219 3.10 2.09 -10.09
N GLN A 220 2.02 2.58 -9.49
CA GLN A 220 0.81 1.78 -9.29
C GLN A 220 0.17 1.37 -10.62
N GLN A 221 0.06 2.30 -11.57
CA GLN A 221 -0.42 1.98 -12.93
C GLN A 221 0.53 1.00 -13.65
N ALA A 222 1.85 1.18 -13.51
CA ALA A 222 2.82 0.23 -14.04
C ALA A 222 2.62 -1.19 -13.46
N ARG A 223 2.41 -1.30 -12.15
CA ARG A 223 2.08 -2.59 -11.50
C ARG A 223 0.83 -3.23 -12.10
N ARG A 224 -0.23 -2.44 -12.30
CA ARG A 224 -1.49 -2.92 -12.92
C ARG A 224 -1.24 -3.46 -14.32
N LEU A 225 -0.58 -2.69 -15.19
CA LEU A 225 -0.28 -3.09 -16.56
C LEU A 225 0.60 -4.34 -16.62
N ILE A 226 1.65 -4.42 -15.79
CA ILE A 226 2.51 -5.60 -15.72
C ILE A 226 1.72 -6.83 -15.27
N ARG A 227 0.83 -6.70 -14.29
CA ARG A 227 -0.06 -7.80 -13.87
C ARG A 227 -0.98 -8.28 -14.98
N HIS A 228 -1.42 -7.39 -15.87
CA HIS A 228 -2.22 -7.74 -17.05
C HIS A 228 -1.39 -8.30 -18.22
N GLY A 229 -0.06 -8.43 -18.05
CA GLY A 229 0.83 -9.03 -19.04
C GLY A 229 1.29 -8.09 -20.14
N PHE A 230 1.10 -6.79 -20.00
CA PHE A 230 1.62 -5.82 -20.97
C PHE A 230 3.15 -5.81 -21.00
N PRO A 231 3.79 -5.73 -22.18
CA PRO A 231 5.24 -5.65 -22.29
C PRO A 231 5.77 -4.37 -21.66
N LEU A 232 6.99 -4.43 -21.08
CA LEU A 232 7.58 -3.30 -20.35
C LEU A 232 7.75 -2.05 -21.23
N THR A 233 7.97 -2.19 -22.52
CA THR A 233 8.01 -1.08 -23.47
C THR A 233 6.68 -0.33 -23.53
N HIS A 234 5.57 -1.06 -23.56
CA HIS A 234 4.23 -0.46 -23.50
C HIS A 234 3.99 0.22 -22.12
N VAL A 235 4.38 -0.46 -21.03
CA VAL A 235 4.22 0.08 -19.67
C VAL A 235 4.93 1.43 -19.50
N VAL A 236 6.15 1.56 -20.03
CA VAL A 236 6.92 2.83 -19.99
C VAL A 236 6.10 3.98 -20.58
N HIS A 237 5.61 3.80 -21.82
CA HIS A 237 4.86 4.85 -22.50
C HIS A 237 3.50 5.14 -21.84
N ALA A 238 2.77 4.08 -21.48
CA ALA A 238 1.44 4.18 -20.89
C ALA A 238 1.46 4.81 -19.48
N THR A 239 2.61 4.84 -18.81
CA THR A 239 2.74 5.39 -17.45
C THR A 239 3.56 6.67 -17.37
N GLY A 240 3.97 7.25 -18.50
CA GLY A 240 4.66 8.54 -18.58
C GLY A 240 6.10 8.52 -18.05
N PHE A 241 6.76 7.36 -18.03
CA PHE A 241 8.21 7.29 -17.82
C PHE A 241 8.96 7.57 -19.13
N SER A 242 10.13 8.22 -19.03
CA SER A 242 10.92 8.55 -20.20
C SER A 242 11.48 7.31 -20.91
N ASP A 243 11.85 6.30 -20.14
CA ASP A 243 12.48 5.08 -20.62
C ASP A 243 12.37 3.94 -19.59
N GLN A 244 12.79 2.74 -20.00
CA GLN A 244 12.74 1.54 -19.17
C GLN A 244 13.70 1.60 -17.97
N SER A 245 14.83 2.30 -18.08
CA SER A 245 15.79 2.46 -16.99
C SER A 245 15.19 3.35 -15.89
N HIS A 246 14.50 4.41 -16.31
CA HIS A 246 13.77 5.31 -15.42
C HIS A 246 12.67 4.55 -14.67
N LEU A 247 11.80 3.81 -15.39
CA LEU A 247 10.80 2.95 -14.78
C LEU A 247 11.43 1.94 -13.81
N THR A 248 12.48 1.23 -14.21
CA THR A 248 13.13 0.19 -13.39
C THR A 248 13.67 0.76 -12.08
N ARG A 249 14.33 1.93 -12.13
CA ARG A 249 14.89 2.59 -10.96
C ARG A 249 13.79 2.96 -9.94
N TYR A 250 12.70 3.57 -10.39
CA TYR A 250 11.62 3.99 -9.51
C TYR A 250 10.78 2.81 -9.03
N PHE A 251 10.51 1.86 -9.90
CA PHE A 251 9.79 0.65 -9.55
C PHE A 251 10.52 -0.15 -8.47
N LYS A 252 11.85 -0.38 -8.64
CA LYS A 252 12.66 -1.07 -7.63
C LYS A 252 12.69 -0.32 -6.30
N ARG A 253 12.74 1.02 -6.33
CA ARG A 253 12.75 1.86 -5.13
C ARG A 253 11.45 1.74 -4.33
N ILE A 254 10.30 1.66 -5.00
CA ILE A 254 8.96 1.67 -4.38
C ILE A 254 8.47 0.25 -4.12
N VAL A 255 8.67 -0.68 -5.05
CA VAL A 255 8.15 -2.06 -4.99
C VAL A 255 9.16 -3.06 -4.40
N GLY A 256 10.45 -2.69 -4.34
CA GLY A 256 11.53 -3.52 -3.81
C GLY A 256 12.17 -4.47 -4.82
N VAL A 257 11.55 -4.69 -5.99
CA VAL A 257 12.04 -5.58 -7.06
C VAL A 257 11.96 -4.89 -8.42
N THR A 258 12.67 -5.41 -9.42
CA THR A 258 12.58 -4.86 -10.78
C THR A 258 11.25 -5.20 -11.45
N PRO A 259 10.78 -4.40 -12.44
CA PRO A 259 9.58 -4.71 -13.21
C PRO A 259 9.63 -6.10 -13.86
N GLY A 260 10.78 -6.51 -14.38
CA GLY A 260 10.95 -7.84 -14.99
C GLY A 260 10.85 -8.99 -13.98
N THR A 261 11.38 -8.80 -12.77
CA THR A 261 11.21 -9.77 -11.68
C THR A 261 9.75 -9.83 -11.23
N TYR A 262 9.10 -8.67 -11.15
CA TYR A 262 7.69 -8.57 -10.80
C TYR A 262 6.78 -9.24 -11.83
N ALA A 263 7.07 -9.05 -13.14
CA ALA A 263 6.34 -9.70 -14.25
C ALA A 263 6.44 -11.23 -14.19
N ARG A 264 7.63 -11.77 -13.96
CA ARG A 264 7.83 -13.23 -13.85
C ARG A 264 7.08 -13.82 -12.66
N ALA A 265 7.14 -13.17 -11.51
CA ALA A 265 6.39 -13.61 -10.33
C ALA A 265 4.86 -13.61 -10.54
N GLY A 266 4.34 -12.79 -11.46
CA GLY A 266 2.93 -12.79 -11.88
C GLY A 266 2.61 -13.79 -13.00
N CYS A 267 3.59 -14.22 -13.80
CA CYS A 267 3.41 -15.25 -14.85
C CYS A 267 3.32 -16.66 -14.26
N ASP A 268 4.04 -16.96 -13.18
CA ASP A 268 3.98 -18.27 -12.50
C ASP A 268 2.58 -18.56 -11.90
N LEU A 269 1.69 -17.60 -11.92
CA LEU A 269 0.32 -17.68 -11.39
C LEU A 269 -0.76 -17.90 -12.47
N ARG A 270 -0.39 -17.86 -13.76
CA ARG A 270 -1.35 -18.08 -14.88
C ARG A 270 -1.35 -19.51 -15.44
N VAL A 271 -0.54 -20.38 -14.88
CA VAL A 271 -0.38 -21.78 -15.37
C VAL A 271 -0.70 -22.79 -14.26
N ALA A 272 -1.75 -22.56 -13.49
CA ALA A 272 -2.31 -23.58 -12.62
C ALA A 272 -3.83 -23.43 -12.55
#